data_e37177cb2a4a830cb1221dd04dbea2be
#
_entry.id   e37177cb2a4a830cb1221dd04dbea2be
#
_cell.length_a   1.000
_cell.length_b   1.000
_cell.length_c   1.000
_cell.angle_alpha   90.00
_cell.angle_beta   90.00
_cell.angle_gamma   90.00
#
_symmetry.space_group_name_H-M   'P 1'
#
loop_
_entity.id
_entity.type
_entity.pdbx_description
1 polymer ?
#
loop_
_entity_poly.entity_id
_entity_poly.type
_entity_poly.pdbx_seq_one_letter_code
_entity_poly.pdbx_strand_id
1 'polypeptide(L)'
;MKELLLIAVGSALVNNVVLSQFLGICPFLGVSKNVKTAAGMGGAVVFVITISSFVTGLIYQFILVPLHFEYLQTIVFILVIAALVQFVEMFLKKAMPPLDQALGVYLPLITTNCAVLGVALTNVQKSYSIGAGVVNGVATAVGFLIAIVLMAGIREKIEYNDVPESFQGTPIVLVTAGLMAIAFFGFSGLI
;
A
#
# COMPACT_ATOMS: atom_id res chain seq x y z
N MET A 1 -7.69 20.95 11.14
CA MET A 1 -7.25 20.98 9.74
C MET A 1 -5.73 20.83 9.61
N LYS A 2 -4.93 21.58 10.39
CA LYS A 2 -3.46 21.45 10.38
C LYS A 2 -3.00 20.03 10.74
N GLU A 3 -3.56 19.44 11.78
CA GLU A 3 -3.26 18.07 12.23
C GLU A 3 -3.50 17.03 11.11
N LEU A 4 -4.64 17.11 10.41
CA LEU A 4 -4.98 16.18 9.33
C LEU A 4 -4.03 16.32 8.14
N LEU A 5 -3.59 17.53 7.84
CA LEU A 5 -2.64 17.81 6.76
C LEU A 5 -1.24 17.30 7.13
N LEU A 6 -0.81 17.45 8.39
CA LEU A 6 0.44 16.88 8.90
C LEU A 6 0.42 15.35 8.84
N ILE A 7 -0.69 14.71 9.25
CA ILE A 7 -0.87 13.26 9.14
C ILE A 7 -0.78 12.84 7.66
N ALA A 8 -1.45 13.55 6.75
CA ALA A 8 -1.47 13.21 5.34
C ALA A 8 -0.08 13.31 4.69
N VAL A 9 0.63 14.42 4.88
CA VAL A 9 1.98 14.61 4.32
C VAL A 9 2.99 13.67 4.98
N GLY A 10 2.90 13.52 6.30
CA GLY A 10 3.75 12.61 7.06
C GLY A 10 3.61 11.14 6.60
N SER A 11 2.39 10.68 6.37
CA SER A 11 2.14 9.29 5.96
C SER A 11 2.43 9.03 4.48
N ALA A 12 2.29 10.04 3.62
CA ALA A 12 2.56 9.88 2.19
C ALA A 12 4.06 9.92 1.84
N LEU A 13 4.82 10.83 2.44
CA LEU A 13 6.21 11.10 2.09
C LEU A 13 7.20 10.59 3.14
N VAL A 14 7.04 10.98 4.41
CA VAL A 14 8.01 10.68 5.47
C VAL A 14 7.93 9.22 5.91
N ASN A 15 6.73 8.77 6.26
CA ASN A 15 6.47 7.39 6.68
C ASN A 15 5.84 6.59 5.53
N ASN A 16 6.44 6.66 4.35
CA ASN A 16 5.95 5.88 3.21
C ASN A 16 5.95 4.39 3.54
N VAL A 17 4.79 3.76 3.42
CA VAL A 17 4.58 2.37 3.83
C VAL A 17 5.52 1.38 3.13
N VAL A 18 5.92 1.64 1.88
CA VAL A 18 6.83 0.78 1.12
C VAL A 18 8.28 1.06 1.47
N LEU A 19 8.69 2.33 1.39
CA LEU A 19 10.09 2.72 1.43
C LEU A 19 10.64 2.87 2.87
N SER A 20 9.78 3.22 3.83
CA SER A 20 10.16 3.38 5.23
C SER A 20 9.82 2.14 6.08
N GLN A 21 8.64 1.55 5.87
CA GLN A 21 8.16 0.42 6.68
C GLN A 21 8.35 -0.94 5.99
N PHE A 22 8.77 -0.97 4.73
CA PHE A 22 8.96 -2.17 3.92
C PHE A 22 7.70 -3.06 3.81
N LEU A 23 6.52 -2.47 3.92
CA LEU A 23 5.24 -3.15 3.76
C LEU A 23 4.72 -2.99 2.33
N GLY A 24 4.13 -4.05 1.77
CA GLY A 24 3.63 -4.03 0.39
C GLY A 24 4.73 -4.19 -0.68
N ILE A 25 5.85 -4.81 -0.33
CA ILE A 25 6.96 -5.08 -1.26
C ILE A 25 6.54 -6.04 -2.37
N CYS A 26 5.67 -7.01 -2.09
CA CYS A 26 5.25 -8.01 -3.08
C CYS A 26 4.64 -7.39 -4.35
N PRO A 27 3.60 -6.53 -4.27
CA PRO A 27 3.10 -5.83 -5.45
C PRO A 27 4.11 -4.80 -5.98
N PHE A 28 4.88 -4.16 -5.11
CA PHE A 28 5.89 -3.18 -5.50
C PHE A 28 6.97 -3.77 -6.42
N LEU A 29 7.49 -4.95 -6.13
CA LEU A 29 8.49 -5.64 -6.96
C LEU A 29 7.84 -6.36 -8.15
N GLY A 30 6.66 -6.97 -7.95
CA GLY A 30 6.01 -7.82 -8.95
C GLY A 30 5.42 -7.04 -10.12
N VAL A 31 4.78 -5.89 -9.84
CA VAL A 31 3.97 -5.17 -10.82
C VAL A 31 4.67 -3.93 -11.40
N SER A 32 5.82 -3.54 -10.87
CA SER A 32 6.55 -2.34 -11.31
C SER A 32 7.35 -2.51 -12.62
N LYS A 33 6.97 -3.44 -13.51
CA LYS A 33 7.64 -3.59 -14.81
C LYS A 33 7.23 -2.52 -15.82
N ASN A 34 5.97 -2.12 -15.81
CA ASN A 34 5.42 -1.11 -16.73
C ASN A 34 4.67 -0.04 -15.95
N VAL A 35 4.86 1.24 -16.29
CA VAL A 35 4.21 2.37 -15.61
C VAL A 35 2.68 2.27 -15.68
N LYS A 36 2.10 1.85 -16.81
CA LYS A 36 0.65 1.70 -16.96
C LYS A 36 0.06 0.66 -15.99
N THR A 37 0.71 -0.51 -15.90
CA THR A 37 0.27 -1.58 -14.99
C THR A 37 0.48 -1.19 -13.53
N ALA A 38 1.60 -0.53 -13.23
CA ALA A 38 1.91 -0.02 -11.90
C ALA A 38 0.90 1.04 -11.43
N ALA A 39 0.50 1.96 -12.31
CA ALA A 39 -0.52 2.96 -12.00
C ALA A 39 -1.91 2.33 -11.76
N GLY A 40 -2.30 1.35 -12.59
CA GLY A 40 -3.54 0.60 -12.39
C GLY A 40 -3.57 -0.16 -11.07
N MET A 41 -2.48 -0.86 -10.74
CA MET A 41 -2.33 -1.56 -9.47
C MET A 41 -2.36 -0.60 -8.28
N GLY A 42 -1.63 0.52 -8.38
CA GLY A 42 -1.61 1.54 -7.34
C GLY A 42 -3.00 2.14 -7.09
N GLY A 43 -3.78 2.42 -8.15
CA GLY A 43 -5.17 2.87 -8.03
C GLY A 43 -6.08 1.86 -7.33
N ALA A 44 -5.96 0.57 -7.67
CA ALA A 44 -6.69 -0.50 -6.98
C ALA A 44 -6.32 -0.58 -5.48
N VAL A 45 -5.03 -0.45 -5.16
CA VAL A 45 -4.56 -0.43 -3.77
C VAL A 45 -5.08 0.78 -3.00
N VAL A 46 -5.13 1.97 -3.62
CA VAL A 46 -5.73 3.17 -3.00
C VAL A 46 -7.19 2.91 -2.61
N PHE A 47 -7.97 2.34 -3.52
CA PHE A 47 -9.37 2.00 -3.27
C PHE A 47 -9.51 1.00 -2.12
N VAL A 48 -8.75 -0.09 -2.16
CA VAL A 48 -8.78 -1.14 -1.13
C VAL A 48 -8.35 -0.62 0.24
N ILE A 49 -7.25 0.12 0.35
CA ILE A 49 -6.78 0.67 1.63
C ILE A 49 -7.81 1.64 2.22
N THR A 50 -8.44 2.48 1.39
CA THR A 50 -9.44 3.44 1.86
C THR A 50 -10.64 2.73 2.48
N ILE A 51 -11.22 1.75 1.77
CA ILE A 51 -12.37 0.99 2.28
C ILE A 51 -11.97 0.17 3.50
N SER A 52 -10.82 -0.50 3.46
CA SER A 52 -10.34 -1.30 4.58
C SER A 52 -10.10 -0.46 5.84
N SER A 53 -9.50 0.73 5.71
CA SER A 53 -9.30 1.64 6.85
C SER A 53 -10.61 2.10 7.47
N PHE A 54 -11.63 2.35 6.66
CA PHE A 54 -12.95 2.71 7.15
C PHE A 54 -13.62 1.55 7.89
N VAL A 55 -13.68 0.37 7.27
CA VAL A 55 -14.36 -0.81 7.83
C VAL A 55 -13.64 -1.34 9.08
N THR A 56 -12.30 -1.43 9.04
CA THR A 56 -11.53 -1.88 10.20
C THR A 56 -11.62 -0.90 11.37
N GLY A 57 -11.68 0.41 11.09
CA GLY A 57 -11.89 1.44 12.10
C GLY A 57 -13.27 1.32 12.77
N LEU A 58 -14.34 1.06 11.99
CA LEU A 58 -15.67 0.79 12.54
C LEU A 58 -15.69 -0.47 13.40
N ILE A 59 -15.13 -1.57 12.91
CA ILE A 59 -15.11 -2.85 13.64
C ILE A 59 -14.32 -2.70 14.95
N TYR A 60 -13.18 -2.03 14.91
CA TYR A 60 -12.39 -1.80 16.12
C TYR A 60 -13.19 -1.03 17.16
N GLN A 61 -13.78 0.11 16.79
CA GLN A 61 -14.45 1.00 17.73
C GLN A 61 -15.78 0.44 18.24
N PHE A 62 -16.57 -0.25 17.41
CA PHE A 62 -17.90 -0.74 17.78
C PHE A 62 -17.94 -2.18 18.29
N ILE A 63 -16.94 -3.00 17.96
CA ILE A 63 -16.95 -4.43 18.29
C ILE A 63 -15.80 -4.77 19.25
N LEU A 64 -14.54 -4.46 18.90
CA LEU A 64 -13.39 -4.90 19.69
C LEU A 64 -13.27 -4.17 21.03
N VAL A 65 -13.44 -2.85 21.04
CA VAL A 65 -13.32 -2.03 22.27
C VAL A 65 -14.38 -2.41 23.29
N PRO A 66 -15.70 -2.46 22.99
CA PRO A 66 -16.70 -2.78 24.00
C PRO A 66 -16.68 -4.23 24.48
N LEU A 67 -16.13 -5.15 23.67
CA LEU A 67 -16.01 -6.58 24.04
C LEU A 67 -14.68 -6.92 24.74
N HIS A 68 -13.74 -5.95 24.88
CA HIS A 68 -12.39 -6.18 25.43
C HIS A 68 -11.56 -7.27 24.71
N PHE A 69 -11.80 -7.48 23.41
CA PHE A 69 -11.06 -8.44 22.57
C PHE A 69 -9.92 -7.79 21.77
N GLU A 70 -9.27 -6.75 22.33
CA GLU A 70 -8.20 -6.01 21.64
C GLU A 70 -7.00 -6.91 21.24
N TYR A 71 -6.74 -7.98 21.98
CA TYR A 71 -5.67 -8.94 21.67
C TYR A 71 -5.93 -9.76 20.39
N LEU A 72 -7.18 -9.87 19.95
CA LEU A 72 -7.56 -10.57 18.71
C LEU A 72 -7.62 -9.66 17.49
N GLN A 73 -7.30 -8.36 17.63
CA GLN A 73 -7.42 -7.36 16.57
C GLN A 73 -6.78 -7.77 15.25
N THR A 74 -5.56 -8.37 15.30
CA THR A 74 -4.82 -8.76 14.10
C THR A 74 -5.55 -9.85 13.31
N ILE A 75 -6.08 -10.86 14.00
CA ILE A 75 -6.81 -11.97 13.37
C ILE A 75 -8.11 -11.47 12.74
N VAL A 76 -8.85 -10.64 13.47
CA VAL A 76 -10.09 -10.04 12.98
C VAL A 76 -9.83 -9.15 11.76
N PHE A 77 -8.78 -8.33 11.79
CA PHE A 77 -8.43 -7.47 10.67
C PHE A 77 -8.03 -8.26 9.42
N ILE A 78 -7.21 -9.32 9.57
CA ILE A 78 -6.83 -10.18 8.44
C ILE A 78 -8.07 -10.79 7.81
N LEU A 79 -9.00 -11.33 8.61
CA LEU A 79 -10.21 -11.97 8.12
C LEU A 79 -11.13 -10.98 7.39
N VAL A 80 -11.35 -9.82 7.98
CA VAL A 80 -12.18 -8.76 7.41
C VAL A 80 -11.58 -8.21 6.11
N ILE A 81 -10.28 -7.93 6.11
CA ILE A 81 -9.58 -7.42 4.92
C ILE A 81 -9.63 -8.47 3.81
N ALA A 82 -9.40 -9.74 4.09
CA ALA A 82 -9.47 -10.81 3.10
C ALA A 82 -10.88 -10.90 2.48
N ALA A 83 -11.93 -10.86 3.29
CA ALA A 83 -13.31 -10.88 2.81
C ALA A 83 -13.65 -9.66 1.95
N LEU A 84 -13.24 -8.46 2.38
CA LEU A 84 -13.43 -7.22 1.62
C LEU A 84 -12.72 -7.25 0.27
N VAL A 85 -11.47 -7.69 0.25
CA VAL A 85 -10.70 -7.70 -1.00
C VAL A 85 -11.23 -8.75 -1.97
N GLN A 86 -11.69 -9.90 -1.51
CA GLN A 86 -12.37 -10.88 -2.37
C GLN A 86 -13.66 -10.30 -2.97
N PHE A 87 -14.42 -9.54 -2.19
CA PHE A 87 -15.59 -8.84 -2.71
C PHE A 87 -15.21 -7.81 -3.78
N VAL A 88 -14.18 -7.00 -3.54
CA VAL A 88 -13.66 -6.03 -4.51
C VAL A 88 -13.14 -6.71 -5.78
N GLU A 89 -12.46 -7.85 -5.65
CA GLU A 89 -11.99 -8.65 -6.80
C GLU A 89 -13.16 -9.12 -7.68
N MET A 90 -14.23 -9.66 -7.09
CA MET A 90 -15.42 -10.05 -7.83
C MET A 90 -16.07 -8.86 -8.54
N PHE A 91 -16.08 -7.70 -7.89
CA PHE A 91 -16.61 -6.47 -8.46
C PHE A 91 -15.76 -5.98 -9.64
N LEU A 92 -14.42 -5.96 -9.50
CA LEU A 92 -13.48 -5.57 -10.56
C LEU A 92 -13.59 -6.47 -11.78
N LYS A 93 -13.70 -7.79 -11.60
CA LYS A 93 -13.89 -8.75 -12.69
C LYS A 93 -15.14 -8.44 -13.52
N LYS A 94 -16.20 -7.96 -12.89
CA LYS A 94 -17.46 -7.65 -13.55
C LYS A 94 -17.51 -6.24 -14.14
N ALA A 95 -16.90 -5.26 -13.47
CA ALA A 95 -16.97 -3.85 -13.86
C ALA A 95 -15.88 -3.44 -14.88
N MET A 96 -14.67 -4.01 -14.79
CA MET A 96 -13.52 -3.62 -15.61
C MET A 96 -12.73 -4.83 -16.13
N PRO A 97 -13.28 -5.62 -17.10
CA PRO A 97 -12.59 -6.79 -17.66
C PRO A 97 -11.20 -6.53 -18.23
N PRO A 98 -10.91 -5.39 -18.91
CA PRO A 98 -9.57 -5.13 -19.43
C PRO A 98 -8.52 -4.91 -18.33
N LEU A 99 -8.91 -4.38 -17.19
CA LEU A 99 -8.02 -4.21 -16.03
C LEU A 99 -7.76 -5.56 -15.34
N ASP A 100 -8.78 -6.42 -15.26
CA ASP A 100 -8.64 -7.78 -14.74
C ASP A 100 -7.69 -8.63 -15.59
N GLN A 101 -7.75 -8.54 -16.92
CA GLN A 101 -6.83 -9.24 -17.81
C GLN A 101 -5.38 -8.74 -17.68
N ALA A 102 -5.17 -7.44 -17.46
CA ALA A 102 -3.86 -6.85 -17.24
C ALA A 102 -3.26 -7.20 -15.86
N LEU A 103 -4.11 -7.31 -14.85
CA LEU A 103 -3.73 -7.58 -13.46
C LEU A 103 -3.93 -9.04 -13.03
N GLY A 104 -4.56 -9.89 -13.85
CA GLY A 104 -5.11 -11.20 -13.50
C GLY A 104 -4.24 -12.10 -12.62
N VAL A 105 -2.93 -12.23 -12.95
CA VAL A 105 -1.97 -13.01 -12.14
C VAL A 105 -1.58 -12.28 -10.84
N TYR A 106 -1.73 -10.94 -10.80
CA TYR A 106 -1.32 -10.10 -9.67
C TYR A 106 -2.46 -9.75 -8.70
N LEU A 107 -3.69 -10.14 -9.00
CA LEU A 107 -4.85 -9.95 -8.12
C LEU A 107 -4.65 -10.55 -6.72
N PRO A 108 -4.08 -11.77 -6.55
CA PRO A 108 -3.77 -12.31 -5.25
C PRO A 108 -2.80 -11.44 -4.43
N LEU A 109 -1.94 -10.64 -5.08
CA LEU A 109 -1.03 -9.72 -4.40
C LEU A 109 -1.76 -8.51 -3.78
N ILE A 110 -2.98 -8.21 -4.21
CA ILE A 110 -3.83 -7.18 -3.56
C ILE A 110 -4.47 -7.77 -2.31
N THR A 111 -4.95 -9.02 -2.38
CA THR A 111 -5.62 -9.72 -1.27
C THR A 111 -4.70 -9.93 -0.07
N THR A 112 -3.46 -10.31 -0.31
CA THR A 112 -2.44 -10.56 0.72
C THR A 112 -1.51 -9.38 0.97
N ASN A 113 -1.94 -8.16 0.61
CA ASN A 113 -1.09 -6.98 0.72
C ASN A 113 -0.89 -6.56 2.18
N CYS A 114 0.34 -6.74 2.67
CA CYS A 114 0.72 -6.36 4.02
C CYS A 114 0.62 -4.85 4.30
N ALA A 115 0.63 -3.99 3.28
CA ALA A 115 0.41 -2.56 3.47
C ALA A 115 -1.00 -2.26 3.99
N VAL A 116 -2.02 -2.98 3.51
CA VAL A 116 -3.41 -2.80 3.96
C VAL A 116 -3.54 -3.12 5.46
N LEU A 117 -2.98 -4.26 5.87
CA LEU A 117 -2.95 -4.66 7.28
C LEU A 117 -2.11 -3.69 8.13
N GLY A 118 -0.95 -3.27 7.61
CA GLY A 118 -0.06 -2.34 8.31
C GLY A 118 -0.73 -0.99 8.60
N VAL A 119 -1.50 -0.45 7.66
CA VAL A 119 -2.27 0.79 7.86
C VAL A 119 -3.35 0.59 8.92
N ALA A 120 -4.08 -0.53 8.88
CA ALA A 120 -5.11 -0.82 9.88
C ALA A 120 -4.53 -0.92 11.29
N LEU A 121 -3.40 -1.61 11.47
CA LEU A 121 -2.71 -1.72 12.75
C LEU A 121 -2.13 -0.37 13.22
N THR A 122 -1.55 0.42 12.32
CA THR A 122 -1.01 1.75 12.64
C THR A 122 -2.12 2.69 13.11
N ASN A 123 -3.30 2.64 12.50
CA ASN A 123 -4.46 3.44 12.91
C ASN A 123 -4.88 3.12 14.35
N VAL A 124 -4.86 1.86 14.74
CA VAL A 124 -5.17 1.43 16.11
C VAL A 124 -4.08 1.83 17.09
N GLN A 125 -2.79 1.58 16.75
CA GLN A 125 -1.65 1.93 17.62
C GLN A 125 -1.57 3.42 17.91
N LYS A 126 -1.92 4.26 16.93
CA LYS A 126 -1.96 5.72 17.09
C LYS A 126 -3.30 6.23 17.65
N SER A 127 -4.22 5.32 17.95
CA SER A 127 -5.55 5.66 18.49
C SER A 127 -6.28 6.72 17.67
N TYR A 128 -6.19 6.64 16.35
CA TYR A 128 -6.83 7.59 15.45
C TYR A 128 -8.35 7.43 15.49
N SER A 129 -9.06 8.57 15.47
CA SER A 129 -10.50 8.57 15.21
C SER A 129 -10.79 8.00 13.80
N ILE A 130 -11.99 7.50 13.57
CA ILE A 130 -12.38 6.91 12.26
C ILE A 130 -12.03 7.86 11.10
N GLY A 131 -12.33 9.16 11.24
CA GLY A 131 -12.01 10.16 10.23
C GLY A 131 -10.50 10.34 9.98
N ALA A 132 -9.70 10.43 11.05
CA ALA A 132 -8.25 10.53 10.95
C ALA A 132 -7.63 9.25 10.39
N GLY A 133 -8.17 8.08 10.75
CA GLY A 133 -7.75 6.79 10.22
C GLY A 133 -7.98 6.64 8.72
N VAL A 134 -9.12 7.12 8.20
CA VAL A 134 -9.39 7.13 6.76
C VAL A 134 -8.44 8.09 6.04
N VAL A 135 -8.22 9.30 6.57
CA VAL A 135 -7.27 10.26 5.98
C VAL A 135 -5.86 9.68 5.96
N ASN A 136 -5.42 9.05 7.04
CA ASN A 136 -4.13 8.35 7.09
C ASN A 136 -4.06 7.22 6.05
N GLY A 137 -5.14 6.44 5.91
CA GLY A 137 -5.24 5.37 4.91
C GLY A 137 -5.10 5.88 3.47
N VAL A 138 -5.87 6.92 3.11
CA VAL A 138 -5.79 7.55 1.78
C VAL A 138 -4.39 8.11 1.52
N ALA A 139 -3.83 8.83 2.48
CA ALA A 139 -2.50 9.44 2.34
C ALA A 139 -1.40 8.38 2.16
N THR A 140 -1.44 7.31 2.96
CA THR A 140 -0.50 6.19 2.83
C THR A 140 -0.65 5.49 1.48
N ALA A 141 -1.86 5.31 1.00
CA ALA A 141 -2.13 4.67 -0.28
C ALA A 141 -1.67 5.53 -1.48
N VAL A 142 -1.80 6.86 -1.39
CA VAL A 142 -1.22 7.79 -2.37
C VAL A 142 0.31 7.72 -2.33
N GLY A 143 0.91 7.64 -1.15
CA GLY A 143 2.36 7.42 -0.99
C GLY A 143 2.82 6.11 -1.65
N PHE A 144 2.05 5.03 -1.50
CA PHE A 144 2.29 3.76 -2.19
C PHE A 144 2.23 3.92 -3.72
N LEU A 145 1.19 4.60 -4.23
CA LEU A 145 1.03 4.85 -5.67
C LEU A 145 2.24 5.61 -6.23
N ILE A 146 2.67 6.67 -5.56
CA ILE A 146 3.84 7.46 -5.99
C ILE A 146 5.09 6.57 -6.03
N ALA A 147 5.34 5.79 -4.98
CA ALA A 147 6.51 4.93 -4.90
C ALA A 147 6.53 3.87 -6.02
N ILE A 148 5.40 3.20 -6.30
CA ILE A 148 5.35 2.14 -7.33
C ILE A 148 5.47 2.72 -8.75
N VAL A 149 4.90 3.90 -9.02
CA VAL A 149 5.02 4.57 -10.33
C VAL A 149 6.45 5.05 -10.56
N LEU A 150 7.10 5.64 -9.55
CA LEU A 150 8.51 6.04 -9.65
C LEU A 150 9.41 4.82 -9.91
N MET A 151 9.18 3.72 -9.19
CA MET A 151 9.94 2.48 -9.40
C MET A 151 9.75 1.93 -10.81
N ALA A 152 8.52 1.95 -11.33
CA ALA A 152 8.24 1.49 -12.69
C ALA A 152 8.95 2.37 -13.74
N GLY A 153 8.94 3.69 -13.57
CA GLY A 153 9.65 4.61 -14.47
C GLY A 153 11.16 4.43 -14.45
N ILE A 154 11.75 4.14 -13.29
CA ILE A 154 13.18 3.84 -13.17
C ILE A 154 13.49 2.50 -13.86
N ARG A 155 12.67 1.48 -13.67
CA ARG A 155 12.86 0.16 -14.31
C ARG A 155 12.76 0.23 -15.82
N GLU A 156 11.80 0.95 -16.38
CA GLU A 156 11.70 1.17 -17.83
C GLU A 156 12.97 1.84 -18.38
N LYS A 157 13.59 2.77 -17.63
CA LYS A 157 14.86 3.39 -18.05
C LYS A 157 16.06 2.44 -17.94
N ILE A 158 16.12 1.63 -16.89
CA ILE A 158 17.22 0.68 -16.67
C ILE A 158 17.25 -0.41 -17.74
N GLU A 159 16.09 -0.79 -18.29
CA GLU A 159 15.98 -1.82 -19.33
C GLU A 159 16.79 -1.48 -20.60
N TYR A 160 17.01 -0.19 -20.87
CA TYR A 160 17.81 0.28 -22.02
C TYR A 160 19.31 0.47 -21.69
N ASN A 161 19.74 0.20 -20.48
CA ASN A 161 21.13 0.36 -20.06
C ASN A 161 21.85 -0.99 -20.01
N ASP A 162 23.18 -0.97 -20.28
CA ASP A 162 24.05 -2.13 -20.13
C ASP A 162 24.24 -2.45 -18.63
N VAL A 163 23.46 -3.39 -18.15
CA VAL A 163 23.57 -3.90 -16.77
C VAL A 163 24.36 -5.21 -16.81
N PRO A 164 25.42 -5.36 -15.97
CA PRO A 164 26.16 -6.62 -15.84
C PRO A 164 25.22 -7.80 -15.58
N GLU A 165 25.49 -8.96 -16.18
CA GLU A 165 24.65 -10.16 -16.07
C GLU A 165 24.33 -10.56 -14.62
N SER A 166 25.30 -10.36 -13.69
CA SER A 166 25.12 -10.66 -12.26
C SER A 166 24.08 -9.79 -11.55
N PHE A 167 23.77 -8.60 -12.09
CA PHE A 167 22.79 -7.67 -11.55
C PHE A 167 21.48 -7.63 -12.30
N GLN A 168 21.35 -8.33 -13.42
CA GLN A 168 20.11 -8.36 -14.20
C GLN A 168 18.96 -9.02 -13.42
N GLY A 169 17.75 -8.49 -13.61
CA GLY A 169 16.52 -9.02 -13.01
C GLY A 169 16.23 -8.46 -11.61
N THR A 170 16.00 -9.33 -10.63
CA THR A 170 15.60 -8.94 -9.27
C THR A 170 16.68 -8.16 -8.49
N PRO A 171 17.99 -8.46 -8.60
CA PRO A 171 18.99 -7.74 -7.82
C PRO A 171 19.04 -6.25 -8.09
N ILE A 172 18.99 -5.80 -9.34
CA ILE A 172 19.01 -4.37 -9.70
C ILE A 172 17.77 -3.65 -9.17
N VAL A 173 16.62 -4.35 -9.14
CA VAL A 173 15.37 -3.81 -8.62
C VAL A 173 15.46 -3.57 -7.11
N LEU A 174 16.08 -4.49 -6.37
CA LEU A 174 16.30 -4.35 -4.92
C LEU A 174 17.28 -3.22 -4.60
N VAL A 175 18.37 -3.10 -5.36
CA VAL A 175 19.33 -1.99 -5.22
C VAL A 175 18.62 -0.65 -5.48
N THR A 176 17.83 -0.56 -6.53
CA THR A 176 17.05 0.64 -6.85
C THR A 176 16.05 0.99 -5.74
N ALA A 177 15.34 -0.02 -5.21
CA ALA A 177 14.42 0.18 -4.09
C ALA A 177 15.15 0.69 -2.82
N GLY A 178 16.33 0.16 -2.54
CA GLY A 178 17.17 0.62 -1.43
C GLY A 178 17.64 2.08 -1.61
N LEU A 179 18.07 2.45 -2.81
CA LEU A 179 18.45 3.84 -3.12
C LEU A 179 17.25 4.81 -3.01
N MET A 180 16.07 4.37 -3.48
CA MET A 180 14.84 5.14 -3.30
C MET A 180 14.49 5.30 -1.81
N ALA A 181 14.64 4.26 -1.00
CA ALA A 181 14.39 4.32 0.44
C ALA A 181 15.32 5.34 1.13
N ILE A 182 16.62 5.36 0.77
CA ILE A 182 17.57 6.36 1.28
C ILE A 182 17.17 7.77 0.87
N ALA A 183 16.75 7.98 -0.39
CA ALA A 183 16.30 9.27 -0.87
C ALA A 183 15.05 9.76 -0.12
N PHE A 184 14.09 8.88 0.15
CA PHE A 184 12.88 9.22 0.92
C PHE A 184 13.17 9.43 2.40
N PHE A 185 14.18 8.76 2.96
CA PHE A 185 14.62 8.99 4.32
C PHE A 185 15.13 10.43 4.54
N GLY A 186 15.64 11.10 3.50
CA GLY A 186 15.99 12.51 3.54
C GLY A 186 14.84 13.46 3.88
N PHE A 187 13.58 13.03 3.70
CA PHE A 187 12.40 13.81 4.09
C PHE A 187 12.03 13.64 5.56
N SER A 188 12.63 12.70 6.28
CA SER A 188 12.26 12.40 7.68
C SER A 188 12.61 13.51 8.68
N GLY A 189 13.36 14.55 8.25
CA GLY A 189 13.68 15.72 9.06
C GLY A 189 12.79 16.95 8.82
N LEU A 190 11.76 16.83 7.97
CA LEU A 190 10.91 17.95 7.55
C LEU A 190 9.63 18.13 8.40
N ILE A 191 9.29 17.13 9.23
CA ILE A 191 8.08 17.15 10.08
C ILE A 191 8.43 16.81 11.51
#